data_5fde6d704ee4981a02f5b109dde09404
#
_entry.id   5fde6d704ee4981a02f5b109dde09404
#
_cell.length_a   1.000
_cell.length_b   1.000
_cell.length_c   1.000
_cell.angle_alpha   90.00
_cell.angle_beta   90.00
_cell.angle_gamma   90.00
#
_symmetry.space_group_name_H-M   'P 1'
#
loop_
_entity.id
_entity.type
_entity.pdbx_description
1 polymer ?
#
loop_
_entity_poly.entity_id
_entity_poly.type
_entity_poly.pdbx_seq_one_letter_code
_entity_poly.pdbx_strand_id
1 'polypeptide(L)'
;MKIILRDAEKSGLEVHPYSNYIESFKQKSSDRILHVLNPSEIKALKELQHVPEEYIDSYSWLLIGLAIGQRVSDLLKLNPNNLRKAPTGLYIDILKQKTKKAVTVGVADPLVIQILENEFPRRVSQVAFNKQIKALCRIVGMNGLVSGFKNNPKTRRKEIVNAPKYEFVTSHIMRRSFASNYYGKIETPLLMNITGHSKESTFLTYIGTHQNKDALADLFMQQAGVIW
;
A
#
# COMPACT_ATOMS: atom_id res chain seq x y z
N MET A 1 20.64 16.40 -2.70
CA MET A 1 21.72 17.40 -2.66
C MET A 1 22.47 17.39 -1.34
N LYS A 2 21.88 17.68 -0.16
CA LYS A 2 22.58 17.65 1.16
C LYS A 2 23.40 16.37 1.43
N ILE A 3 22.88 15.20 1.08
CA ILE A 3 23.58 13.92 1.29
C ILE A 3 24.84 13.84 0.42
N ILE A 4 24.74 14.25 -0.84
CA ILE A 4 25.88 14.24 -1.79
C ILE A 4 26.97 15.21 -1.34
N LEU A 5 26.60 16.41 -0.88
CA LEU A 5 27.56 17.40 -0.40
C LEU A 5 28.27 16.93 0.87
N ARG A 6 27.56 16.29 1.81
CA ARG A 6 28.18 15.69 3.01
C ARG A 6 29.08 14.51 2.69
N ASP A 7 28.73 13.73 1.67
CA ASP A 7 29.55 12.60 1.23
C ASP A 7 30.84 13.10 0.56
N ALA A 8 30.75 14.16 -0.28
CA ALA A 8 31.89 14.84 -0.85
C ALA A 8 32.83 15.41 0.23
N GLU A 9 32.27 16.09 1.24
CA GLU A 9 33.05 16.64 2.36
C GLU A 9 33.78 15.52 3.14
N LYS A 10 33.10 14.41 3.42
CA LYS A 10 33.71 13.23 4.05
C LYS A 10 34.81 12.60 3.20
N SER A 11 34.71 12.72 1.89
CA SER A 11 35.71 12.23 0.94
C SER A 11 36.88 13.21 0.73
N GLY A 12 36.94 14.28 1.53
CA GLY A 12 38.02 15.29 1.48
C GLY A 12 37.88 16.29 0.35
N LEU A 13 36.73 16.36 -0.31
CA LEU A 13 36.44 17.38 -1.32
C LEU A 13 36.03 18.70 -0.65
N GLU A 14 36.58 19.81 -1.12
CA GLU A 14 36.17 21.13 -0.64
C GLU A 14 34.73 21.41 -1.07
N VAL A 15 33.85 21.66 -0.09
CA VAL A 15 32.45 21.97 -0.32
C VAL A 15 32.16 23.39 0.14
N HIS A 16 31.48 24.18 -0.72
CA HIS A 16 31.16 25.55 -0.41
C HIS A 16 30.43 25.69 0.94
N PRO A 17 30.81 26.60 1.84
CA PRO A 17 30.24 26.74 3.19
C PRO A 17 28.72 26.87 3.22
N TYR A 18 28.11 27.51 2.22
CA TYR A 18 26.66 27.61 2.08
C TYR A 18 25.93 26.25 1.86
N SER A 19 26.66 25.18 1.58
CA SER A 19 26.06 23.83 1.47
C SER A 19 25.34 23.41 2.72
N ASN A 20 25.79 23.88 3.89
CA ASN A 20 25.16 23.58 5.19
C ASN A 20 23.80 24.26 5.37
N TYR A 21 23.57 25.39 4.70
CA TYR A 21 22.34 26.17 4.76
C TYR A 21 21.28 25.72 3.72
N ILE A 22 21.61 24.74 2.85
CA ILE A 22 20.65 24.21 1.90
C ILE A 22 19.53 23.52 2.68
N GLU A 23 18.33 24.07 2.65
CA GLU A 23 17.15 23.45 3.22
C GLU A 23 16.58 22.40 2.28
N SER A 24 16.18 21.24 2.84
CA SER A 24 15.44 20.26 2.06
C SER A 24 13.99 20.72 1.92
N PHE A 25 13.53 20.87 0.69
CA PHE A 25 12.12 21.09 0.45
C PHE A 25 11.30 19.87 0.95
N LYS A 26 10.49 20.09 1.97
CA LYS A 26 9.59 19.08 2.52
C LYS A 26 8.15 19.44 2.19
N GLN A 27 7.50 18.63 1.40
CA GLN A 27 6.05 18.72 1.25
C GLN A 27 5.40 18.45 2.62
N LYS A 28 4.52 19.34 3.08
CA LYS A 28 3.76 19.12 4.32
C LYS A 28 2.92 17.84 4.18
N SER A 29 2.86 17.04 5.23
CA SER A 29 2.06 15.79 5.22
C SER A 29 0.56 16.06 5.05
N SER A 30 0.08 17.22 5.49
CA SER A 30 -1.28 17.71 5.30
C SER A 30 -1.74 17.82 3.85
N ASP A 31 -0.78 17.99 2.92
CA ASP A 31 -1.09 18.22 1.50
C ASP A 31 -1.22 16.90 0.70
N ARG A 32 -1.14 15.75 1.37
CA ARG A 32 -1.21 14.45 0.71
C ARG A 32 -2.64 13.98 0.59
N ILE A 33 -3.14 13.89 -0.64
CA ILE A 33 -4.41 13.22 -0.91
C ILE A 33 -4.12 11.71 -1.02
N LEU A 34 -4.71 10.94 -0.11
CA LEU A 34 -4.48 9.49 -0.01
C LEU A 34 -5.75 8.73 -0.42
N HIS A 35 -5.59 7.76 -1.31
CA HIS A 35 -6.67 6.89 -1.73
C HIS A 35 -6.49 5.49 -1.13
N VAL A 36 -7.61 4.90 -0.71
CA VAL A 36 -7.74 3.52 -0.24
C VAL A 36 -8.92 2.86 -0.93
N LEU A 37 -8.89 1.56 -1.06
CA LEU A 37 -10.06 0.77 -1.39
C LEU A 37 -10.79 0.45 -0.08
N ASN A 38 -12.04 0.85 0.00
CA ASN A 38 -12.89 0.52 1.15
C ASN A 38 -13.39 -0.93 1.07
N PRO A 39 -13.99 -1.48 2.15
CA PRO A 39 -14.46 -2.86 2.16
C PRO A 39 -15.46 -3.21 1.05
N SER A 40 -16.35 -2.30 0.67
CA SER A 40 -17.32 -2.54 -0.41
C SER A 40 -16.66 -2.60 -1.79
N GLU A 41 -15.65 -1.77 -2.04
CA GLU A 41 -14.86 -1.82 -3.28
C GLU A 41 -14.02 -3.09 -3.38
N ILE A 42 -13.45 -3.54 -2.25
CA ILE A 42 -12.73 -4.83 -2.18
C ILE A 42 -13.68 -5.99 -2.41
N LYS A 43 -14.89 -5.94 -1.84
CA LYS A 43 -15.93 -6.93 -2.08
C LYS A 43 -16.30 -7.00 -3.57
N ALA A 44 -16.54 -5.86 -4.20
CA ALA A 44 -16.84 -5.79 -5.64
C ALA A 44 -15.72 -6.38 -6.51
N LEU A 45 -14.45 -6.19 -6.14
CA LEU A 45 -13.34 -6.85 -6.82
C LEU A 45 -13.39 -8.37 -6.66
N LYS A 46 -13.69 -8.90 -5.48
CA LYS A 46 -13.78 -10.34 -5.22
C LYS A 46 -14.97 -11.00 -5.93
N GLU A 47 -16.06 -10.28 -6.11
CA GLU A 47 -17.29 -10.74 -6.74
C GLU A 47 -17.28 -10.56 -8.28
N LEU A 48 -16.17 -10.12 -8.86
CA LEU A 48 -16.05 -9.93 -10.30
C LEU A 48 -16.20 -11.27 -11.04
N GLN A 49 -17.30 -11.44 -11.79
CA GLN A 49 -17.68 -12.70 -12.45
C GLN A 49 -16.78 -13.03 -13.63
N HIS A 50 -16.27 -12.02 -14.31
CA HIS A 50 -15.42 -12.21 -15.48
C HIS A 50 -14.20 -11.29 -15.41
N VAL A 51 -13.04 -11.89 -15.29
CA VAL A 51 -11.74 -11.23 -15.34
C VAL A 51 -11.15 -11.47 -16.74
N PRO A 52 -10.78 -10.42 -17.51
CA PRO A 52 -10.10 -10.63 -18.78
C PRO A 52 -8.85 -11.51 -18.61
N GLU A 53 -8.63 -12.45 -19.54
CA GLU A 53 -7.55 -13.44 -19.42
C GLU A 53 -6.18 -12.78 -19.21
N GLU A 54 -5.90 -11.69 -19.92
CA GLU A 54 -4.67 -10.94 -19.78
C GLU A 54 -4.49 -10.25 -18.41
N TYR A 55 -5.53 -10.18 -17.57
CA TYR A 55 -5.49 -9.55 -16.24
C TYR A 55 -5.55 -10.55 -15.09
N ILE A 56 -5.74 -11.84 -15.34
CA ILE A 56 -5.93 -12.87 -14.30
C ILE A 56 -4.80 -12.84 -13.27
N ASP A 57 -3.54 -12.85 -13.71
CA ASP A 57 -2.40 -12.82 -12.80
C ASP A 57 -2.36 -11.53 -11.96
N SER A 58 -2.63 -10.38 -12.59
CA SER A 58 -2.67 -9.09 -11.86
C SER A 58 -3.86 -8.99 -10.92
N TYR A 59 -4.99 -9.57 -11.28
CA TYR A 59 -6.15 -9.67 -10.40
C TYR A 59 -5.83 -10.50 -9.15
N SER A 60 -5.24 -11.67 -9.34
CA SER A 60 -4.81 -12.53 -8.23
C SER A 60 -3.79 -11.82 -7.34
N TRP A 61 -2.77 -11.17 -7.92
CA TRP A 61 -1.81 -10.36 -7.16
C TRP A 61 -2.45 -9.17 -6.43
N LEU A 62 -3.49 -8.54 -7.01
CA LEU A 62 -4.23 -7.47 -6.35
C LEU A 62 -4.93 -7.99 -5.09
N LEU A 63 -5.66 -9.11 -5.19
CA LEU A 63 -6.36 -9.70 -4.05
C LEU A 63 -5.38 -10.17 -2.97
N ILE A 64 -4.30 -10.86 -3.35
CA ILE A 64 -3.24 -11.26 -2.40
C ILE A 64 -2.67 -10.02 -1.71
N GLY A 65 -2.32 -8.98 -2.47
CA GLY A 65 -1.75 -7.76 -1.92
C GLY A 65 -2.68 -7.02 -0.94
N LEU A 66 -4.00 -7.04 -1.20
CA LEU A 66 -5.03 -6.50 -0.31
C LEU A 66 -5.17 -7.33 0.97
N ALA A 67 -4.96 -8.65 0.90
CA ALA A 67 -5.08 -9.54 2.05
C ALA A 67 -3.86 -9.55 2.97
N ILE A 68 -2.65 -9.33 2.44
CA ILE A 68 -1.40 -9.44 3.21
C ILE A 68 -0.65 -8.12 3.43
N GLY A 69 -1.05 -7.03 2.79
CA GLY A 69 -0.53 -5.68 3.03
C GLY A 69 0.95 -5.47 2.70
N GLN A 70 1.55 -6.27 1.81
CA GLN A 70 2.98 -6.16 1.50
C GLN A 70 3.27 -5.10 0.42
N ARG A 71 4.54 -4.67 0.33
CA ARG A 71 4.98 -3.80 -0.78
C ARG A 71 4.96 -4.59 -2.09
N VAL A 72 4.65 -3.92 -3.18
CA VAL A 72 4.65 -4.55 -4.52
C VAL A 72 5.97 -5.22 -4.87
N SER A 73 7.10 -4.66 -4.43
CA SER A 73 8.44 -5.24 -4.65
C SER A 73 8.65 -6.56 -3.90
N ASP A 74 7.98 -6.74 -2.78
CA ASP A 74 8.04 -7.97 -1.99
C ASP A 74 6.95 -8.95 -2.47
N LEU A 75 5.74 -8.44 -2.74
CA LEU A 75 4.60 -9.22 -3.23
C LEU A 75 4.89 -9.94 -4.56
N LEU A 76 5.31 -9.22 -5.60
CA LEU A 76 5.53 -9.79 -6.95
C LEU A 76 6.76 -10.72 -7.05
N LYS A 77 7.49 -10.91 -5.96
CA LYS A 77 8.60 -11.87 -5.84
C LYS A 77 8.23 -13.15 -5.13
N LEU A 78 7.02 -13.20 -4.56
CA LEU A 78 6.54 -14.42 -3.92
C LEU A 78 6.46 -15.56 -4.94
N ASN A 79 6.67 -16.75 -4.45
CA ASN A 79 6.55 -18.01 -5.17
C ASN A 79 6.01 -19.08 -4.20
N PRO A 80 5.61 -20.26 -4.66
CA PRO A 80 5.05 -21.30 -3.81
C PRO A 80 5.92 -21.71 -2.62
N ASN A 81 7.25 -21.59 -2.69
CA ASN A 81 8.17 -21.92 -1.59
C ASN A 81 8.05 -20.94 -0.40
N ASN A 82 7.40 -19.80 -0.60
CA ASN A 82 7.09 -18.87 0.50
C ASN A 82 5.88 -19.32 1.33
N LEU A 83 5.10 -20.29 0.84
CA LEU A 83 3.90 -20.78 1.50
C LEU A 83 4.24 -21.86 2.51
N ARG A 84 3.61 -21.79 3.67
CA ARG A 84 3.76 -22.78 4.74
C ARG A 84 2.41 -23.04 5.40
N LYS A 85 2.01 -24.33 5.44
CA LYS A 85 0.85 -24.75 6.24
C LYS A 85 1.21 -24.77 7.72
N ALA A 86 0.31 -24.26 8.53
CA ALA A 86 0.41 -24.26 9.98
C ALA A 86 -0.93 -24.74 10.58
N PRO A 87 -0.98 -25.13 11.86
CA PRO A 87 -2.21 -25.60 12.49
C PRO A 87 -3.38 -24.60 12.40
N THR A 88 -3.07 -23.30 12.36
CA THR A 88 -4.06 -22.22 12.32
C THR A 88 -4.36 -21.72 10.89
N GLY A 89 -3.73 -22.28 9.84
CA GLY A 89 -4.01 -21.92 8.45
C GLY A 89 -2.76 -21.76 7.58
N LEU A 90 -2.90 -21.02 6.49
CA LEU A 90 -1.85 -20.76 5.52
C LEU A 90 -1.03 -19.53 5.93
N TYR A 91 0.29 -19.67 5.95
CA TYR A 91 1.25 -18.61 6.24
C TYR A 91 2.12 -18.33 5.02
N ILE A 92 2.54 -17.07 4.90
CA ILE A 92 3.50 -16.61 3.91
C ILE A 92 4.74 -16.06 4.62
N ASP A 93 5.89 -16.66 4.37
CA ASP A 93 7.17 -16.22 4.90
C ASP A 93 7.87 -15.29 3.89
N ILE A 94 8.12 -14.05 4.29
CA ILE A 94 8.57 -12.95 3.42
C ILE A 94 9.86 -12.34 3.95
N LEU A 95 10.90 -12.34 3.13
CA LEU A 95 12.11 -11.54 3.39
C LEU A 95 11.98 -10.17 2.72
N LYS A 96 11.73 -9.11 3.50
CA LYS A 96 11.53 -7.75 2.99
C LYS A 96 12.79 -7.21 2.31
N GLN A 97 12.68 -6.82 1.04
CA GLN A 97 13.81 -6.34 0.24
C GLN A 97 14.48 -5.09 0.83
N LYS A 98 13.66 -4.14 1.27
CA LYS A 98 14.14 -2.83 1.78
C LYS A 98 14.80 -2.91 3.16
N THR A 99 14.28 -3.74 4.06
CA THR A 99 14.69 -3.77 5.47
C THR A 99 15.44 -5.03 5.86
N LYS A 100 15.52 -6.02 4.95
CA LYS A 100 16.11 -7.35 5.19
C LYS A 100 15.53 -8.09 6.40
N LYS A 101 14.34 -7.69 6.83
CA LYS A 101 13.62 -8.35 7.94
C LYS A 101 12.73 -9.47 7.40
N ALA A 102 12.78 -10.62 8.04
CA ALA A 102 11.81 -11.69 7.83
C ALA A 102 10.49 -11.34 8.51
N VAL A 103 9.38 -11.61 7.85
CA VAL A 103 8.03 -11.45 8.38
C VAL A 103 7.20 -12.63 7.93
N THR A 104 6.45 -13.23 8.84
CA THR A 104 5.42 -14.23 8.55
C THR A 104 4.06 -13.55 8.60
N VAL A 105 3.25 -13.75 7.57
CA VAL A 105 1.89 -13.21 7.48
C VAL A 105 0.90 -14.35 7.32
N GLY A 106 -0.09 -14.43 8.20
CA GLY A 106 -1.21 -15.35 8.07
C GLY A 106 -2.18 -14.87 7.00
N VAL A 107 -2.73 -15.78 6.21
CA VAL A 107 -3.75 -15.52 5.20
C VAL A 107 -5.09 -15.95 5.74
N ALA A 108 -5.97 -14.98 6.02
CA ALA A 108 -7.30 -15.25 6.58
C ALA A 108 -8.42 -15.31 5.51
N ASP A 109 -8.15 -14.82 4.30
CA ASP A 109 -9.13 -14.71 3.22
C ASP A 109 -9.26 -16.03 2.44
N PRO A 110 -10.43 -16.71 2.45
CA PRO A 110 -10.58 -18.01 1.79
C PRO A 110 -10.32 -17.99 0.28
N LEU A 111 -10.73 -16.91 -0.42
CA LEU A 111 -10.49 -16.77 -1.85
C LEU A 111 -8.99 -16.63 -2.14
N VAL A 112 -8.28 -15.87 -1.31
CA VAL A 112 -6.83 -15.70 -1.44
C VAL A 112 -6.09 -17.00 -1.13
N ILE A 113 -6.55 -17.78 -0.13
CA ILE A 113 -6.01 -19.12 0.15
C ILE A 113 -6.16 -20.02 -1.07
N GLN A 114 -7.36 -20.06 -1.66
CA GLN A 114 -7.64 -20.85 -2.87
C GLN A 114 -6.71 -20.46 -4.03
N ILE A 115 -6.53 -19.15 -4.29
CA ILE A 115 -5.61 -18.64 -5.32
C ILE A 115 -4.18 -19.13 -5.05
N LEU A 116 -3.70 -18.99 -3.82
CA LEU A 116 -2.32 -19.34 -3.46
C LEU A 116 -2.05 -20.85 -3.54
N GLU A 117 -3.02 -21.70 -3.19
CA GLU A 117 -2.84 -23.14 -3.15
C GLU A 117 -3.06 -23.81 -4.51
N ASN A 118 -4.00 -23.31 -5.32
CA ASN A 118 -4.42 -23.99 -6.56
C ASN A 118 -3.99 -23.29 -7.84
N GLU A 119 -3.93 -21.95 -7.83
CA GLU A 119 -3.72 -21.12 -9.03
C GLU A 119 -2.70 -20.02 -8.77
N PHE A 120 -1.53 -20.39 -8.21
CA PHE A 120 -0.51 -19.40 -7.87
C PHE A 120 -0.17 -18.51 -9.08
N PRO A 121 -0.34 -17.16 -8.97
CA PRO A 121 -0.26 -16.27 -10.12
C PRO A 121 1.16 -16.18 -10.67
N ARG A 122 1.26 -16.08 -12.00
CA ARG A 122 2.53 -15.84 -12.68
C ARG A 122 3.08 -14.45 -12.35
N ARG A 123 4.36 -14.31 -12.45
CA ARG A 123 5.04 -13.04 -12.19
C ARG A 123 4.68 -12.00 -13.26
N VAL A 124 4.30 -10.80 -12.82
CA VAL A 124 4.03 -9.65 -13.69
C VAL A 124 5.03 -8.53 -13.41
N SER A 125 5.30 -7.67 -14.39
CA SER A 125 6.10 -6.48 -14.15
C SER A 125 5.27 -5.44 -13.36
N GLN A 126 5.92 -4.64 -12.52
CA GLN A 126 5.22 -3.60 -11.77
C GLN A 126 4.51 -2.57 -12.67
N VAL A 127 5.05 -2.34 -13.87
CA VAL A 127 4.44 -1.41 -14.86
C VAL A 127 3.15 -2.01 -15.39
N ALA A 128 3.18 -3.26 -15.86
CA ALA A 128 2.00 -3.97 -16.32
C ALA A 128 0.96 -4.09 -15.19
N PHE A 129 1.38 -4.48 -13.98
CA PHE A 129 0.54 -4.57 -12.81
C PHE A 129 -0.21 -3.26 -12.53
N ASN A 130 0.50 -2.12 -12.46
CA ASN A 130 -0.13 -0.81 -12.23
C ASN A 130 -1.14 -0.42 -13.31
N LYS A 131 -0.90 -0.79 -14.58
CA LYS A 131 -1.83 -0.55 -15.68
C LYS A 131 -3.09 -1.42 -15.54
N GLN A 132 -2.89 -2.71 -15.25
CA GLN A 132 -3.97 -3.71 -15.22
C GLN A 132 -4.88 -3.54 -13.99
N ILE A 133 -4.33 -3.21 -12.80
CA ILE A 133 -5.17 -2.96 -11.62
C ILE A 133 -6.06 -1.72 -11.77
N LYS A 134 -5.64 -0.70 -12.53
CA LYS A 134 -6.50 0.43 -12.89
C LYS A 134 -7.66 -0.02 -13.78
N ALA A 135 -7.38 -0.85 -14.79
CA ALA A 135 -8.40 -1.40 -15.65
C ALA A 135 -9.40 -2.26 -14.86
N LEU A 136 -8.94 -3.12 -13.96
CA LEU A 136 -9.79 -3.91 -13.06
C LEU A 136 -10.68 -3.02 -12.20
N CYS A 137 -10.12 -1.98 -11.57
CA CYS A 137 -10.90 -1.02 -10.78
C CYS A 137 -11.92 -0.24 -11.61
N ARG A 138 -11.64 0.02 -12.90
CA ARG A 138 -12.61 0.60 -13.84
C ARG A 138 -13.73 -0.39 -14.16
N ILE A 139 -13.42 -1.67 -14.40
CA ILE A 139 -14.40 -2.72 -14.69
C ILE A 139 -15.41 -2.88 -13.55
N VAL A 140 -14.95 -2.86 -12.29
CA VAL A 140 -15.84 -2.94 -11.12
C VAL A 140 -16.54 -1.61 -10.78
N GLY A 141 -16.44 -0.61 -11.64
CA GLY A 141 -17.21 0.63 -11.51
C GLY A 141 -16.67 1.67 -10.55
N MET A 142 -15.37 1.69 -10.24
CA MET A 142 -14.77 2.74 -9.39
C MET A 142 -14.64 4.07 -10.14
N ASN A 143 -15.74 4.56 -10.70
CA ASN A 143 -15.82 5.74 -11.58
C ASN A 143 -16.11 7.05 -10.81
N GLY A 144 -16.36 6.99 -9.49
CA GLY A 144 -16.60 8.17 -8.67
C GLY A 144 -15.46 9.18 -8.78
N LEU A 145 -15.81 10.48 -8.97
CA LEU A 145 -14.82 11.54 -9.08
C LEU A 145 -14.20 11.82 -7.71
N VAL A 146 -12.88 11.83 -7.67
CA VAL A 146 -12.09 12.17 -6.48
C VAL A 146 -10.96 13.12 -6.86
N SER A 147 -10.55 13.97 -5.92
CA SER A 147 -9.36 14.81 -6.08
C SER A 147 -8.10 13.97 -5.89
N GLY A 148 -7.08 14.19 -6.69
CA GLY A 148 -5.80 13.50 -6.55
C GLY A 148 -4.70 14.20 -7.32
N PHE A 149 -3.45 13.77 -7.08
CA PHE A 149 -2.29 14.34 -7.78
C PHE A 149 -2.00 13.60 -9.08
N LYS A 150 -1.87 14.34 -10.18
CA LYS A 150 -1.30 13.85 -11.44
C LYS A 150 -0.13 14.72 -11.88
N ASN A 151 0.82 14.12 -12.57
CA ASN A 151 1.90 14.88 -13.20
C ASN A 151 1.36 15.56 -14.45
N ASN A 152 1.49 16.87 -14.52
CA ASN A 152 1.23 17.62 -15.76
C ASN A 152 2.38 17.33 -16.76
N PRO A 153 2.10 16.79 -17.94
CA PRO A 153 3.16 16.43 -18.89
C PRO A 153 3.93 17.65 -19.45
N LYS A 154 3.31 18.84 -19.46
CA LYS A 154 3.93 20.08 -19.94
C LYS A 154 4.86 20.70 -18.89
N THR A 155 4.36 20.83 -17.65
CA THR A 155 5.10 21.50 -16.57
C THR A 155 6.01 20.54 -15.78
N ARG A 156 5.81 19.21 -15.93
CA ARG A 156 6.42 18.14 -15.13
C ARG A 156 6.19 18.30 -13.61
N ARG A 157 5.20 19.10 -13.22
CA ARG A 157 4.81 19.32 -11.83
C ARG A 157 3.59 18.51 -11.48
N LYS A 158 3.44 18.20 -10.19
CA LYS A 158 2.23 17.57 -9.67
C LYS A 158 1.16 18.64 -9.50
N GLU A 159 -0.02 18.36 -10.03
CA GLU A 159 -1.21 19.22 -9.94
C GLU A 159 -2.35 18.41 -9.36
N ILE A 160 -3.23 19.07 -8.60
CA ILE A 160 -4.44 18.46 -8.09
C ILE A 160 -5.47 18.47 -9.22
N VAL A 161 -6.00 17.30 -9.53
CA VAL A 161 -7.04 17.14 -10.55
C VAL A 161 -8.18 16.29 -9.98
N ASN A 162 -9.40 16.53 -10.48
CA ASN A 162 -10.55 15.67 -10.24
C ASN A 162 -10.66 14.66 -11.38
N ALA A 163 -10.60 13.37 -11.03
CA ALA A 163 -10.70 12.29 -11.99
C ALA A 163 -11.37 11.06 -11.35
N PRO A 164 -11.82 10.08 -12.14
CA PRO A 164 -12.32 8.82 -11.60
C PRO A 164 -11.33 8.14 -10.68
N LYS A 165 -11.81 7.57 -9.57
CA LYS A 165 -10.96 6.96 -8.52
C LYS A 165 -9.99 5.93 -9.06
N TYR A 166 -10.40 5.11 -10.05
CA TYR A 166 -9.52 4.10 -10.65
C TYR A 166 -8.24 4.69 -11.25
N GLU A 167 -8.23 5.95 -11.67
CA GLU A 167 -7.05 6.58 -12.24
C GLU A 167 -5.93 6.86 -11.21
N PHE A 168 -6.29 6.97 -9.94
CA PHE A 168 -5.36 7.16 -8.83
C PHE A 168 -4.90 5.85 -8.19
N VAL A 169 -5.46 4.71 -8.64
CA VAL A 169 -5.05 3.39 -8.16
C VAL A 169 -3.62 3.10 -8.61
N THR A 170 -2.79 2.72 -7.65
CA THR A 170 -1.42 2.25 -7.88
C THR A 170 -1.15 1.06 -6.96
N SER A 171 -0.07 0.33 -7.17
CA SER A 171 0.30 -0.82 -6.33
C SER A 171 0.40 -0.50 -4.83
N HIS A 172 0.63 0.76 -4.46
CA HIS A 172 0.63 1.17 -3.05
C HIS A 172 -0.75 1.13 -2.41
N ILE A 173 -1.83 1.12 -3.22
CA ILE A 173 -3.20 1.14 -2.69
C ILE A 173 -3.51 -0.12 -1.90
N MET A 174 -3.02 -1.29 -2.33
CA MET A 174 -3.23 -2.57 -1.64
C MET A 174 -2.80 -2.51 -0.19
N ARG A 175 -1.54 -2.14 0.02
CA ARG A 175 -0.94 -2.06 1.34
C ARG A 175 -1.58 -0.96 2.20
N ARG A 176 -1.95 0.17 1.59
CA ARG A 176 -2.62 1.25 2.30
C ARG A 176 -4.03 0.84 2.68
N SER A 177 -4.79 0.22 1.77
CA SER A 177 -6.13 -0.29 2.05
C SER A 177 -6.12 -1.35 3.15
N PHE A 178 -5.15 -2.30 3.12
CA PHE A 178 -4.94 -3.25 4.20
C PHE A 178 -4.76 -2.51 5.53
N ALA A 179 -3.78 -1.62 5.61
CA ALA A 179 -3.48 -0.90 6.85
C ALA A 179 -4.67 -0.07 7.35
N SER A 180 -5.37 0.66 6.46
CA SER A 180 -6.49 1.53 6.83
C SER A 180 -7.75 0.74 7.23
N ASN A 181 -8.06 -0.36 6.54
CA ASN A 181 -9.28 -1.13 6.80
C ASN A 181 -9.18 -1.99 8.07
N TYR A 182 -7.96 -2.34 8.50
CA TYR A 182 -7.70 -3.09 9.74
C TYR A 182 -7.34 -2.19 10.93
N TYR A 183 -7.01 -0.91 10.71
CA TYR A 183 -6.73 0.03 11.79
C TYR A 183 -7.95 0.16 12.70
N GLY A 184 -7.73 0.09 14.01
CA GLY A 184 -8.78 0.08 15.02
C GLY A 184 -9.52 -1.25 15.21
N LYS A 185 -9.32 -2.23 14.33
CA LYS A 185 -9.89 -3.60 14.46
C LYS A 185 -8.82 -4.61 14.91
N ILE A 186 -7.58 -4.34 14.58
CA ILE A 186 -6.40 -5.14 14.94
C ILE A 186 -5.42 -4.20 15.62
N GLU A 187 -4.71 -4.70 16.61
CA GLU A 187 -3.71 -3.95 17.35
C GLU A 187 -2.68 -3.30 16.42
N THR A 188 -2.44 -2.00 16.62
CA THR A 188 -1.51 -1.21 15.79
C THR A 188 -0.10 -1.81 15.70
N PRO A 189 0.52 -2.32 16.79
CA PRO A 189 1.83 -2.96 16.70
C PRO A 189 1.86 -4.17 15.77
N LEU A 190 0.80 -4.97 15.72
CA LEU A 190 0.69 -6.11 14.81
C LEU A 190 0.60 -5.64 13.35
N LEU A 191 -0.25 -4.64 13.06
CA LEU A 191 -0.35 -4.04 11.72
C LEU A 191 0.98 -3.42 11.28
N MET A 192 1.70 -2.76 12.19
CA MET A 192 3.01 -2.18 11.93
C MET A 192 4.05 -3.27 11.63
N ASN A 193 4.03 -4.39 12.33
CA ASN A 193 4.92 -5.53 12.08
C ASN A 193 4.67 -6.11 10.67
N ILE A 194 3.41 -6.43 10.34
CA ILE A 194 3.00 -6.95 9.03
C ILE A 194 3.42 -5.97 7.93
N THR A 195 3.08 -4.70 8.07
CA THR A 195 3.39 -3.66 7.09
C THR A 195 4.86 -3.19 7.17
N GLY A 196 5.62 -3.50 8.24
CA GLY A 196 7.03 -3.14 8.41
C GLY A 196 7.26 -1.64 8.61
N HIS A 197 6.40 -1.00 9.39
CA HIS A 197 6.63 0.34 9.91
C HIS A 197 7.32 0.25 11.27
N SER A 198 8.37 1.04 11.47
CA SER A 198 9.15 1.08 12.71
C SER A 198 8.69 2.16 13.68
N LYS A 199 7.94 3.15 13.18
CA LYS A 199 7.42 4.27 13.99
C LYS A 199 5.93 4.42 13.75
N GLU A 200 5.16 4.50 14.82
CA GLU A 200 3.71 4.65 14.76
C GLU A 200 3.30 5.96 14.06
N SER A 201 3.97 7.06 14.34
CA SER A 201 3.72 8.35 13.66
C SER A 201 3.85 8.25 12.14
N THR A 202 4.81 7.44 11.65
CA THR A 202 4.97 7.16 10.21
C THR A 202 3.83 6.30 9.68
N PHE A 203 3.39 5.31 10.45
CA PHE A 203 2.25 4.45 10.11
C PHE A 203 0.96 5.25 10.05
N LEU A 204 0.65 6.06 11.06
CA LEU A 204 -0.54 6.92 11.10
C LEU A 204 -0.56 7.94 9.95
N THR A 205 0.58 8.57 9.66
CA THR A 205 0.73 9.43 8.48
C THR A 205 0.50 8.66 7.17
N TYR A 206 0.93 7.39 7.10
CA TYR A 206 0.77 6.54 5.92
C TYR A 206 -0.68 6.19 5.63
N ILE A 207 -1.49 5.94 6.66
CA ILE A 207 -2.93 5.66 6.54
C ILE A 207 -3.80 6.92 6.54
N GLY A 208 -3.24 8.10 6.86
CA GLY A 208 -3.94 9.39 6.79
C GLY A 208 -4.86 9.67 7.98
N THR A 209 -4.77 8.93 9.09
CA THR A 209 -5.62 9.09 10.28
C THR A 209 -5.53 10.47 10.93
N HIS A 210 -4.38 11.16 10.80
CA HIS A 210 -4.24 12.51 11.33
C HIS A 210 -5.12 13.57 10.62
N GLN A 211 -5.72 13.21 9.49
CA GLN A 211 -6.54 14.12 8.69
C GLN A 211 -8.04 14.05 9.01
N ASN A 212 -8.50 12.99 9.68
CA ASN A 212 -9.90 12.81 10.03
C ASN A 212 -10.06 12.67 11.55
N LYS A 213 -10.32 13.82 12.20
CA LYS A 213 -10.51 13.89 13.66
C LYS A 213 -11.79 13.17 14.09
N ASP A 214 -12.83 13.24 13.26
CA ASP A 214 -14.12 12.62 13.56
C ASP A 214 -14.00 11.09 13.53
N ALA A 215 -13.28 10.53 12.55
CA ALA A 215 -13.02 9.09 12.50
C ALA A 215 -12.22 8.58 13.71
N LEU A 216 -11.35 9.41 14.30
CA LEU A 216 -10.65 9.04 15.53
C LEU A 216 -11.59 9.09 16.75
N ALA A 217 -12.50 10.08 16.79
CA ALA A 217 -13.52 10.16 17.83
C ALA A 217 -14.50 8.98 17.73
N ASP A 218 -14.97 8.65 16.54
CA ASP A 218 -15.84 7.50 16.30
C ASP A 218 -15.18 6.19 16.73
N LEU A 219 -13.88 6.03 16.40
CA LEU A 219 -13.10 4.87 16.83
C LEU A 219 -13.00 4.76 18.34
N PHE A 220 -12.75 5.88 19.01
CA PHE A 220 -12.74 5.94 20.49
C PHE A 220 -14.10 5.52 21.06
N MET A 221 -15.19 6.06 20.55
CA MET A 221 -16.55 5.73 21.03
C MET A 221 -16.87 4.25 20.84
N GLN A 222 -16.49 3.67 19.70
CA GLN A 222 -16.67 2.23 19.42
C GLN A 222 -15.88 1.36 20.41
N GLN A 223 -14.63 1.71 20.67
CA GLN A 223 -13.77 0.92 21.57
C GLN A 223 -14.14 1.14 23.04
N ALA A 224 -14.48 2.34 23.45
CA ALA A 224 -14.93 2.65 24.80
C ALA A 224 -16.29 2.03 25.12
N GLY A 225 -17.24 2.01 24.18
CA GLY A 225 -18.56 1.41 24.34
C GLY A 225 -18.55 -0.12 24.54
N VAL A 226 -17.45 -0.80 24.24
CA VAL A 226 -17.27 -2.23 24.51
C VAL A 226 -16.79 -2.51 25.95
N ILE A 227 -16.30 -1.48 26.65
CA ILE A 227 -15.72 -1.61 28.00
C ILE A 227 -16.80 -1.43 29.08
N TRP A 228 -17.91 -0.74 28.74
CA TRP A 228 -19.03 -0.42 29.64
C TRP A 228 -20.29 -1.19 29.27
#